data_88f5f2f5a688604f68d544dbcde8e21e
#
_entry.id   88f5f2f5a688604f68d544dbcde8e21e
#
_cell.length_a   1.000
_cell.length_b   1.000
_cell.length_c   1.000
_cell.angle_alpha   90.00
_cell.angle_beta   90.00
_cell.angle_gamma   90.00
#
_symmetry.space_group_name_H-M   'P 1'
#
loop_
_entity.id
_entity.type
_entity.pdbx_description
1 polymer ?
#
loop_
_entity_poly.entity_id
_entity_poly.type
_entity_poly.pdbx_seq_one_letter_code
_entity_poly.pdbx_strand_id
1 'polypeptide(L)'
;MALKLSDLKSDFHNDWCPGCGDFGIISAVQMALAEMNIEPHRLALVSGIGCSGKTPHFFKAYGVHTLHGRSLPFATGIKLSNPNLEVIACGGDGDGMGIGAGQIGRASCRERV
;
A
#
# COMPACT_ATOMS: atom_id res chain seq x y z
N MET A 1 22.46 -2.37 -8.05
CA MET A 1 21.88 -1.48 -9.05
C MET A 1 20.73 -0.70 -8.43
N ALA A 2 20.80 0.62 -8.50
CA ALA A 2 19.78 1.44 -7.87
C ALA A 2 18.48 1.41 -8.69
N LEU A 3 17.35 1.28 -8.02
CA LEU A 3 16.04 1.37 -8.66
C LEU A 3 15.75 2.81 -9.03
N LYS A 4 15.15 2.99 -10.19
CA LYS A 4 14.67 4.30 -10.62
C LYS A 4 13.20 4.45 -10.24
N LEU A 5 12.77 5.70 -10.05
CA LEU A 5 11.37 5.97 -9.76
C LEU A 5 10.46 5.41 -10.84
N SER A 6 10.88 5.46 -12.09
CA SER A 6 10.10 4.96 -13.22
C SER A 6 9.85 3.44 -13.14
N ASP A 7 10.72 2.71 -12.46
CA ASP A 7 10.57 1.25 -12.32
C ASP A 7 9.39 0.89 -11.41
N LEU A 8 8.95 1.84 -10.58
CA LEU A 8 7.85 1.63 -9.64
C LEU A 8 6.53 2.22 -10.13
N LYS A 9 6.55 2.99 -11.20
CA LYS A 9 5.32 3.60 -11.73
C LYS A 9 4.60 2.65 -12.69
N SER A 10 3.29 2.53 -12.52
CA SER A 10 2.49 1.75 -13.46
C SER A 10 2.11 2.61 -14.67
N ASP A 11 1.60 1.93 -15.71
CA ASP A 11 1.17 2.59 -16.93
C ASP A 11 -0.23 3.18 -16.83
N PHE A 12 -0.93 2.93 -15.72
CA PHE A 12 -2.29 3.43 -15.54
C PHE A 12 -2.28 4.94 -15.27
N HIS A 13 -3.23 5.63 -15.89
CA HIS A 13 -3.40 7.04 -15.67
C HIS A 13 -3.90 7.30 -14.25
N ASN A 14 -3.22 8.21 -13.54
CA ASN A 14 -3.61 8.56 -12.18
C ASN A 14 -4.80 9.53 -12.23
N ASP A 15 -5.92 9.12 -11.65
CA ASP A 15 -7.17 9.88 -11.67
C ASP A 15 -7.50 10.57 -10.34
N TRP A 16 -6.54 10.71 -9.45
CA TRP A 16 -6.73 11.52 -8.25
C TRP A 16 -6.94 12.98 -8.62
N CYS A 17 -7.64 13.71 -7.74
CA CYS A 17 -7.96 15.10 -7.98
C CYS A 17 -6.70 15.96 -7.98
N PRO A 18 -6.66 17.02 -8.83
CA PRO A 18 -5.53 17.95 -8.80
C PRO A 18 -5.37 18.55 -7.40
N GLY A 19 -4.14 18.57 -6.90
CA GLY A 19 -3.83 19.06 -5.56
C GLY A 19 -4.12 18.09 -4.45
N CYS A 20 -4.51 16.86 -4.77
CA CYS A 20 -4.75 15.81 -3.75
C CYS A 20 -3.44 15.44 -3.04
N GLY A 21 -3.51 15.31 -1.71
CA GLY A 21 -2.35 14.91 -0.90
C GLY A 21 -1.82 13.53 -1.25
N ASP A 22 -2.65 12.67 -1.85
CA ASP A 22 -2.23 11.32 -2.25
C ASP A 22 -1.10 11.35 -3.27
N PHE A 23 -1.01 12.38 -4.09
CA PHE A 23 0.12 12.54 -5.02
C PHE A 23 1.45 12.65 -4.28
N GLY A 24 1.47 13.41 -3.19
CA GLY A 24 2.66 13.53 -2.36
C GLY A 24 2.99 12.23 -1.66
N ILE A 25 1.98 11.53 -1.18
CA ILE A 25 2.17 10.25 -0.50
C ILE A 25 2.76 9.21 -1.46
N ILE A 26 2.19 9.08 -2.65
CA ILE A 26 2.69 8.08 -3.61
C ILE A 26 4.12 8.40 -4.04
N SER A 27 4.42 9.69 -4.25
CA SER A 27 5.78 10.09 -4.60
C SER A 27 6.77 9.78 -3.49
N ALA A 28 6.40 10.08 -2.24
CA ALA A 28 7.25 9.81 -1.09
C ALA A 28 7.52 8.31 -0.93
N VAL A 29 6.49 7.48 -1.09
CA VAL A 29 6.63 6.02 -0.98
C VAL A 29 7.52 5.49 -2.10
N GLN A 30 7.32 5.97 -3.33
CA GLN A 30 8.14 5.55 -4.46
C GLN A 30 9.61 5.92 -4.25
N MET A 31 9.87 7.11 -3.75
CA MET A 31 11.23 7.55 -3.46
C MET A 31 11.87 6.71 -2.36
N ALA A 32 11.12 6.42 -1.30
CA ALA A 32 11.63 5.61 -0.19
C ALA A 32 11.96 4.19 -0.65
N LEU A 33 11.09 3.58 -1.46
CA LEU A 33 11.30 2.24 -1.97
C LEU A 33 12.50 2.19 -2.92
N ALA A 34 12.69 3.24 -3.72
CA ALA A 34 13.85 3.33 -4.61
C ALA A 34 15.15 3.43 -3.80
N GLU A 35 15.15 4.24 -2.74
CA GLU A 35 16.31 4.37 -1.86
C GLU A 35 16.63 3.06 -1.16
N MET A 36 15.61 2.33 -0.72
CA MET A 36 15.78 1.04 -0.05
C MET A 36 16.11 -0.07 -1.04
N ASN A 37 16.04 0.23 -2.33
CA ASN A 37 16.34 -0.72 -3.41
C ASN A 37 15.43 -1.96 -3.35
N ILE A 38 14.15 -1.75 -3.04
CA ILE A 38 13.16 -2.82 -3.02
C ILE A 38 12.62 -3.00 -4.43
N GLU A 39 12.87 -4.17 -5.00
CA GLU A 39 12.44 -4.47 -6.37
C GLU A 39 10.92 -4.69 -6.44
N PRO A 40 10.28 -4.36 -7.58
CA PRO A 40 8.82 -4.52 -7.70
C PRO A 40 8.30 -5.92 -7.40
N HIS A 41 9.05 -6.95 -7.74
CA HIS A 41 8.60 -8.33 -7.49
C HIS A 41 8.70 -8.73 -6.01
N ARG A 42 9.30 -7.90 -5.17
CA ARG A 42 9.39 -8.13 -3.73
C ARG A 42 8.43 -7.27 -2.94
N LEU A 43 7.58 -6.52 -3.62
CA LEU A 43 6.66 -5.57 -3.00
C LEU A 43 5.22 -6.00 -3.26
N ALA A 44 4.42 -6.02 -2.21
CA ALA A 44 2.98 -6.23 -2.31
C ALA A 44 2.26 -5.04 -1.71
N LEU A 45 1.39 -4.42 -2.49
CA LEU A 45 0.56 -3.30 -2.05
C LEU A 45 -0.85 -3.81 -1.85
N VAL A 46 -1.37 -3.63 -0.64
CA VAL A 46 -2.70 -4.10 -0.26
C VAL A 46 -3.54 -2.88 0.09
N SER A 47 -4.75 -2.81 -0.41
CA SER A 47 -5.62 -1.69 -0.12
C SER A 47 -7.05 -2.13 0.14
N GLY A 48 -7.80 -1.26 0.82
CA GLY A 48 -9.24 -1.39 0.93
C GLY A 48 -9.92 -0.64 -0.20
N ILE A 49 -10.89 0.21 0.15
CA ILE A 49 -11.69 0.94 -0.83
C ILE A 49 -11.59 2.44 -0.56
N GLY A 50 -11.49 3.23 -1.61
CA GLY A 50 -11.41 4.68 -1.53
C GLY A 50 -10.31 5.23 -2.42
N CYS A 51 -10.08 6.54 -2.35
CA CYS A 51 -9.06 7.18 -3.20
C CYS A 51 -7.65 6.70 -2.87
N SER A 52 -7.29 6.65 -1.60
CA SER A 52 -6.00 6.09 -1.18
C SER A 52 -5.90 4.60 -1.51
N GLY A 53 -7.04 3.91 -1.54
CA GLY A 53 -7.10 2.52 -1.93
C GLY A 53 -6.78 2.26 -3.39
N LYS A 54 -6.69 3.30 -4.21
CA LYS A 54 -6.29 3.16 -5.61
C LYS A 54 -4.76 3.07 -5.77
N THR A 55 -4.01 3.27 -4.71
CA THR A 55 -2.54 3.26 -4.79
C THR A 55 -1.97 2.04 -5.50
N PRO A 56 -2.46 0.80 -5.29
CA PRO A 56 -1.92 -0.35 -6.02
C PRO A 56 -2.03 -0.24 -7.55
N HIS A 57 -3.01 0.49 -8.07
CA HIS A 57 -3.13 0.71 -9.51
C HIS A 57 -1.96 1.49 -10.08
N PHE A 58 -1.35 2.36 -9.27
CA PHE A 58 -0.36 3.31 -9.73
C PHE A 58 1.08 2.87 -9.43
N PHE A 59 1.24 1.70 -8.88
CA PHE A 59 2.54 1.09 -8.63
C PHE A 59 2.74 -0.12 -9.52
N LYS A 60 3.96 -0.32 -9.96
CA LYS A 60 4.35 -1.49 -10.74
C LYS A 60 4.88 -2.56 -9.78
N ALA A 61 3.95 -3.20 -9.07
CA ALA A 61 4.26 -4.22 -8.06
C ALA A 61 3.06 -5.14 -7.94
N TYR A 62 3.13 -6.12 -7.04
CA TYR A 62 1.95 -6.92 -6.74
C TYR A 62 0.92 -6.06 -6.03
N GLY A 63 -0.27 -5.98 -6.57
CA GLY A 63 -1.33 -5.17 -6.01
C GLY A 63 -2.57 -6.00 -5.72
N VAL A 64 -3.16 -5.78 -4.56
CA VAL A 64 -4.38 -6.48 -4.15
C VAL A 64 -5.37 -5.46 -3.60
N HIS A 65 -6.56 -5.42 -4.18
CA HIS A 65 -7.68 -4.66 -3.63
C HIS A 65 -8.54 -5.60 -2.80
N THR A 66 -8.82 -5.21 -1.57
CA THR A 66 -9.58 -6.04 -0.65
C THR A 66 -10.94 -5.43 -0.38
N LEU A 67 -11.65 -5.95 0.60
CA LEU A 67 -12.91 -5.40 1.03
C LEU A 67 -12.69 -4.13 1.85
N HIS A 68 -13.68 -3.26 1.85
CA HIS A 68 -13.63 -2.01 2.61
C HIS A 68 -13.37 -2.30 4.10
N GLY A 69 -12.33 -1.70 4.63
CA GLY A 69 -11.94 -1.88 6.03
C GLY A 69 -11.21 -3.17 6.35
N ARG A 70 -10.83 -3.95 5.34
CA ARG A 70 -10.22 -5.27 5.55
C ARG A 70 -8.80 -5.39 5.02
N SER A 71 -8.16 -4.28 4.69
CA SER A 71 -6.80 -4.34 4.15
C SER A 71 -5.78 -4.92 5.13
N LEU A 72 -5.90 -4.61 6.41
CA LEU A 72 -4.94 -5.08 7.41
C LEU A 72 -4.93 -6.61 7.58
N PRO A 73 -6.08 -7.28 7.72
CA PRO A 73 -6.07 -8.75 7.77
C PRO A 73 -5.51 -9.39 6.51
N PHE A 74 -5.83 -8.85 5.33
CA PHE A 74 -5.28 -9.35 4.07
C PHE A 74 -3.78 -9.17 4.01
N ALA A 75 -3.29 -7.99 4.40
CA ALA A 75 -1.86 -7.71 4.42
C ALA A 75 -1.12 -8.64 5.38
N THR A 76 -1.72 -8.89 6.54
CA THR A 76 -1.16 -9.82 7.52
C THR A 76 -1.03 -11.22 6.94
N GLY A 77 -2.07 -11.70 6.25
CA GLY A 77 -2.04 -13.02 5.62
C GLY A 77 -0.98 -13.12 4.54
N ILE A 78 -0.84 -12.09 3.73
CA ILE A 78 0.18 -12.05 2.67
C ILE A 78 1.58 -12.12 3.29
N LYS A 79 1.83 -11.34 4.32
CA LYS A 79 3.14 -11.30 4.98
C LYS A 79 3.48 -12.64 5.63
N LEU A 80 2.49 -13.26 6.27
CA LEU A 80 2.69 -14.58 6.88
C LEU A 80 2.94 -15.67 5.83
N SER A 81 2.29 -15.55 4.67
CA SER A 81 2.46 -16.52 3.59
C SER A 81 3.84 -16.42 2.94
N ASN A 82 4.37 -15.22 2.86
CA ASN A 82 5.69 -15.00 2.26
C ASN A 82 6.43 -13.89 3.01
N PRO A 83 7.16 -14.24 4.08
CA PRO A 83 7.87 -13.24 4.89
C PRO A 83 8.93 -12.44 4.14
N ASN A 84 9.34 -12.90 2.96
CA ASN A 84 10.35 -12.20 2.16
C ASN A 84 9.77 -11.02 1.38
N LEU A 85 8.44 -10.91 1.30
CA LEU A 85 7.81 -9.78 0.64
C LEU A 85 7.77 -8.58 1.58
N GLU A 86 7.95 -7.40 0.99
CA GLU A 86 7.66 -6.15 1.68
C GLU A 86 6.19 -5.84 1.42
N VAL A 87 5.41 -5.73 2.48
CA VAL A 87 3.96 -5.54 2.37
C VAL A 87 3.59 -4.16 2.89
N ILE A 88 2.92 -3.39 2.05
CA ILE A 88 2.44 -2.05 2.42
C ILE A 88 0.92 -2.05 2.28
N ALA A 89 0.24 -1.67 3.35
CA ALA A 89 -1.21 -1.54 3.35
C ALA A 89 -1.57 -0.06 3.26
N CYS A 90 -2.41 0.27 2.29
CA CYS A 90 -2.87 1.64 2.07
C CYS A 90 -4.37 1.72 2.28
N GLY A 91 -4.82 2.79 2.90
CA GLY A 91 -6.24 3.00 3.10
C GLY A 91 -6.53 4.43 3.48
N GLY A 92 -7.75 4.86 3.26
CA GLY A 92 -8.24 6.16 3.68
C GLY A 92 -8.81 6.11 5.09
N ASP A 93 -9.33 7.24 5.52
CA ASP A 93 -9.93 7.36 6.86
C ASP A 93 -11.15 6.45 7.03
N GLY A 94 -11.98 6.33 6.01
CA GLY A 94 -13.14 5.45 6.06
C GLY A 94 -12.75 3.98 6.19
N ASP A 95 -11.71 3.56 5.48
CA ASP A 95 -11.19 2.20 5.59
C ASP A 95 -10.63 1.92 6.98
N GLY A 96 -9.79 2.81 7.48
CA GLY A 96 -9.06 2.58 8.71
C GLY A 96 -9.85 2.95 9.96
N MET A 97 -10.35 4.18 10.01
CA MET A 97 -10.96 4.73 11.23
C MET A 97 -12.46 4.50 11.28
N GLY A 98 -13.11 4.26 10.13
CA GLY A 98 -14.51 3.92 10.06
C GLY A 98 -14.73 2.42 10.24
N ILE A 99 -14.95 1.73 9.13
CA ILE A 99 -15.32 0.32 9.14
C ILE A 99 -14.18 -0.59 9.60
N GLY A 100 -12.92 -0.14 9.45
CA GLY A 100 -11.75 -0.92 9.83
C GLY A 100 -11.18 -0.61 11.20
N ALA A 101 -11.86 0.18 12.03
CA ALA A 101 -11.30 0.65 13.30
C ALA A 101 -10.86 -0.50 14.22
N GLY A 102 -11.65 -1.57 14.28
CA GLY A 102 -11.31 -2.74 15.09
C GLY A 102 -10.00 -3.41 14.65
N GLN A 103 -9.73 -3.40 13.36
CA GLN A 103 -8.52 -4.00 12.82
C GLN A 103 -7.27 -3.18 13.20
N ILE A 104 -7.39 -1.87 13.21
CA ILE A 104 -6.29 -1.00 13.63
C ILE A 104 -5.94 -1.28 15.09
N GLY A 105 -6.93 -1.40 15.95
CA GLY A 105 -6.70 -1.71 17.35
C GLY A 105 -5.95 -3.02 17.53
N ARG A 106 -6.36 -4.07 16.81
CA ARG A 106 -5.68 -5.36 16.87
C ARG A 106 -4.26 -5.29 16.33
N ALA A 107 -4.07 -4.61 15.22
CA ALA A 107 -2.74 -4.48 14.64
C ALA A 107 -1.79 -3.75 15.58
N SER A 108 -2.24 -2.67 16.20
CA SER A 108 -1.42 -1.93 17.15
C SER A 108 -1.05 -2.76 18.37
N CYS A 109 -1.98 -3.58 18.86
CA CYS A 109 -1.71 -4.45 20.00
C CYS A 109 -0.74 -5.57 19.67
N ARG A 110 -0.67 -5.99 18.41
CA ARG A 110 0.17 -7.09 17.97
C ARG A 110 1.48 -6.65 17.34
N GLU A 111 1.64 -5.37 17.17
CA GLU A 111 2.75 -4.82 16.40
C GLU A 111 4.12 -5.16 16.98
N ARG A 112 4.18 -5.49 18.25
CA ARG A 112 5.42 -5.86 18.90
C ARG A 112 5.88 -7.28 18.62
N VAL A 113 5.10 -8.00 17.88
CA VAL A 113 5.41 -9.39 17.55
C VAL A 113 6.41 -9.51 16.41
#